data_0536d5ae65222e75dcda1e0a7849a4eb
#
_entry.id   0536d5ae65222e75dcda1e0a7849a4eb
#
_cell.length_a   1.000
_cell.length_b   1.000
_cell.length_c   1.000
_cell.angle_alpha   90.00
_cell.angle_beta   90.00
_cell.angle_gamma   90.00
#
_symmetry.space_group_name_H-M   'P 1'
#
loop_
_entity.id
_entity.type
_entity.pdbx_description
1 polymer ?
#
loop_
_entity_poly.entity_id
_entity_poly.type
_entity_poly.pdbx_seq_one_letter_code
_entity_poly.pdbx_strand_id
1 'polypeptide(L)'
;MEYEDRFRQNQRPKYDCLLFDLDDTLYPLSTGIAKACGQNIKDYMVEKLGIEKSKIDDLSNLLYKNYGTTMAGLRAIGYDFDYDEYHSFVHGRLHYENLKPDPVLRNLLLSLPYRKLIFTNSDKVHAVKALSRLGLEDCFEGIICFETLNRIHKNTVSDDEDDIEFVGGSNTTNPTRKKEARTSQTFDIITHFSQSNPNTVLPKTPIICKPSEHAIELALKIANLNPQRTLFFEDSVRNIQAGKRVGLHTVLVGKSQRIKGADYALESIHNLREAVPELWEDDIKSEVAYPGNLAVETSVTA
;
A
#
# COMPACT_ATOMS: atom_id res chain seq x y z
N MET A 1 -13.91 -30.47 27.38
CA MET A 1 -14.17 -29.15 26.74
C MET A 1 -12.98 -28.19 26.83
N GLU A 2 -12.39 -27.92 27.99
CA GLU A 2 -11.25 -26.96 28.07
C GLU A 2 -9.95 -27.43 27.36
N TYR A 3 -9.71 -28.75 27.25
CA TYR A 3 -8.49 -29.29 26.60
C TYR A 3 -8.61 -29.26 25.07
N GLU A 4 -9.80 -29.51 24.51
CA GLU A 4 -10.05 -29.42 23.07
C GLU A 4 -10.06 -27.98 22.56
N ASP A 5 -10.54 -27.02 23.37
CA ASP A 5 -10.51 -25.59 23.02
C ASP A 5 -9.09 -25.01 23.05
N ARG A 6 -8.23 -25.46 23.99
CA ARG A 6 -6.81 -25.10 24.00
C ARG A 6 -6.03 -25.71 22.83
N PHE A 7 -6.40 -26.94 22.43
CA PHE A 7 -5.77 -27.59 21.27
C PHE A 7 -6.18 -26.92 19.96
N ARG A 8 -7.44 -26.50 19.82
CA ARG A 8 -7.93 -25.72 18.68
C ARG A 8 -7.36 -24.30 18.63
N GLN A 9 -7.10 -23.67 19.76
CA GLN A 9 -6.46 -22.35 19.81
C GLN A 9 -4.99 -22.41 19.37
N ASN A 10 -4.29 -23.51 19.65
CA ASN A 10 -2.90 -23.73 19.19
C ASN A 10 -2.79 -24.13 17.70
N GLN A 11 -3.91 -24.42 17.03
CA GLN A 11 -3.96 -24.79 15.61
C GLN A 11 -4.35 -23.63 14.68
N ARG A 12 -4.69 -22.45 15.23
CA ARG A 12 -5.03 -21.30 14.38
C ARG A 12 -3.76 -20.62 13.90
N PRO A 13 -3.65 -20.32 12.58
CA PRO A 13 -2.54 -19.53 12.06
C PRO A 13 -2.38 -18.23 12.83
N LYS A 14 -1.14 -17.81 13.04
CA LYS A 14 -0.83 -16.54 13.73
C LYS A 14 -1.44 -15.32 13.02
N TYR A 15 -1.51 -15.39 11.69
CA TYR A 15 -2.03 -14.33 10.85
C TYR A 15 -3.26 -14.79 10.05
N ASP A 16 -4.15 -13.87 9.73
CA ASP A 16 -5.30 -14.08 8.84
C ASP A 16 -5.05 -13.43 7.48
N CYS A 17 -4.23 -12.39 7.43
CA CYS A 17 -3.96 -11.62 6.22
C CYS A 17 -2.52 -11.13 6.17
N LEU A 18 -1.98 -11.12 4.96
CA LEU A 18 -0.73 -10.49 4.58
C LEU A 18 -1.05 -9.25 3.75
N LEU A 19 -0.70 -8.07 4.24
CA LEU A 19 -0.95 -6.78 3.62
C LEU A 19 0.35 -6.26 3.04
N PHE A 20 0.42 -6.03 1.74
CA PHE A 20 1.65 -5.63 1.04
C PHE A 20 1.54 -4.22 0.50
N ASP A 21 2.52 -3.38 0.78
CA ASP A 21 2.79 -2.26 -0.08
C ASP A 21 3.29 -2.76 -1.45
N LEU A 22 3.25 -1.90 -2.46
CA LEU A 22 3.59 -2.26 -3.84
C LEU A 22 4.97 -1.77 -4.24
N ASP A 23 5.15 -0.45 -4.25
CA ASP A 23 6.32 0.23 -4.81
C ASP A 23 7.54 0.08 -3.89
N ASP A 24 8.68 -0.35 -4.44
CA ASP A 24 9.91 -0.64 -3.70
C ASP A 24 9.77 -1.75 -2.63
N THR A 25 8.60 -2.40 -2.55
CA THR A 25 8.29 -3.54 -1.68
C THR A 25 8.20 -4.85 -2.46
N LEU A 26 7.35 -4.95 -3.50
CA LEU A 26 7.25 -6.15 -4.35
C LEU A 26 8.29 -6.18 -5.45
N TYR A 27 8.91 -5.08 -5.77
CA TYR A 27 10.03 -4.95 -6.67
C TYR A 27 11.04 -3.92 -6.14
N PRO A 28 12.32 -4.06 -6.44
CA PRO A 28 13.34 -3.25 -5.80
C PRO A 28 13.45 -1.83 -6.41
N LEU A 29 13.92 -0.89 -5.60
CA LEU A 29 14.24 0.49 -5.99
C LEU A 29 15.15 0.57 -7.26
N SER A 30 15.96 -0.47 -7.49
CA SER A 30 16.87 -0.56 -8.66
C SER A 30 16.15 -0.62 -10.01
N THR A 31 14.85 -0.88 -10.06
CA THR A 31 14.03 -0.79 -11.29
C THR A 31 13.97 0.63 -11.85
N GLY A 32 14.22 1.64 -11.01
CA GLY A 32 14.18 3.05 -11.37
C GLY A 32 12.78 3.67 -11.43
N ILE A 33 11.73 2.90 -11.15
CA ILE A 33 10.31 3.37 -11.16
C ILE A 33 10.13 4.52 -10.17
N ALA A 34 10.55 4.36 -8.90
CA ALA A 34 10.44 5.40 -7.89
C ALA A 34 11.21 6.68 -8.25
N LYS A 35 12.41 6.54 -8.85
CA LYS A 35 13.19 7.69 -9.33
C LYS A 35 12.46 8.45 -10.44
N ALA A 36 11.90 7.72 -11.42
CA ALA A 36 11.13 8.31 -12.52
C ALA A 36 9.85 8.96 -11.99
N CYS A 37 9.14 8.31 -11.06
CA CYS A 37 7.97 8.87 -10.39
C CYS A 37 8.30 10.20 -9.70
N GLY A 38 9.36 10.25 -8.90
CA GLY A 38 9.84 11.47 -8.25
C GLY A 38 10.17 12.59 -9.23
N GLN A 39 10.76 12.27 -10.40
CA GLN A 39 11.03 13.26 -11.44
C GLN A 39 9.72 13.76 -12.07
N ASN A 40 8.80 12.87 -12.43
CA ASN A 40 7.51 13.23 -13.01
C ASN A 40 6.67 14.11 -12.06
N ILE A 41 6.74 13.88 -10.74
CA ILE A 41 6.13 14.76 -9.73
C ILE A 41 6.71 16.16 -9.80
N LYS A 42 8.04 16.29 -9.86
CA LYS A 42 8.71 17.59 -9.96
C LYS A 42 8.36 18.30 -11.28
N ASP A 43 8.31 17.56 -12.38
CA ASP A 43 7.92 18.08 -13.70
C ASP A 43 6.46 18.57 -13.65
N TYR A 44 5.55 17.84 -13.01
CA TYR A 44 4.16 18.27 -12.81
C TYR A 44 4.09 19.59 -12.02
N MET A 45 4.86 19.70 -10.95
CA MET A 45 4.91 20.92 -10.13
C MET A 45 5.35 22.14 -10.96
N VAL A 46 6.30 21.96 -11.89
CA VAL A 46 6.75 23.03 -12.78
C VAL A 46 5.77 23.29 -13.92
N GLU A 47 5.41 22.25 -14.68
CA GLU A 47 4.68 22.38 -15.95
C GLU A 47 3.18 22.69 -15.74
N LYS A 48 2.59 22.11 -14.70
CA LYS A 48 1.13 22.21 -14.45
C LYS A 48 0.76 23.19 -13.36
N LEU A 49 1.59 23.28 -12.30
CA LEU A 49 1.31 24.16 -11.17
C LEU A 49 2.08 25.49 -11.26
N GLY A 50 3.02 25.64 -12.22
CA GLY A 50 3.79 26.87 -12.42
C GLY A 50 4.74 27.20 -11.27
N ILE A 51 5.14 26.19 -10.49
CA ILE A 51 6.04 26.40 -9.34
C ILE A 51 7.45 26.65 -9.86
N GLU A 52 8.13 27.64 -9.27
CA GLU A 52 9.48 28.04 -9.64
C GLU A 52 10.47 26.89 -9.47
N LYS A 53 11.23 26.59 -10.52
CA LYS A 53 12.15 25.43 -10.59
C LYS A 53 13.17 25.42 -9.45
N SER A 54 13.62 26.60 -9.01
CA SER A 54 14.58 26.74 -7.90
C SER A 54 14.06 26.23 -6.55
N LYS A 55 12.74 26.16 -6.38
CA LYS A 55 12.07 25.76 -5.12
C LYS A 55 11.63 24.30 -5.11
N ILE A 56 11.67 23.61 -6.26
CA ILE A 56 11.03 22.31 -6.43
C ILE A 56 11.59 21.25 -5.50
N ASP A 57 12.91 21.14 -5.40
CA ASP A 57 13.54 20.06 -4.61
C ASP A 57 13.22 20.20 -3.13
N ASP A 58 13.36 21.41 -2.58
CA ASP A 58 13.08 21.68 -1.18
C ASP A 58 11.57 21.52 -0.88
N LEU A 59 10.72 22.07 -1.75
CA LEU A 59 9.28 21.99 -1.60
C LEU A 59 8.80 20.54 -1.67
N SER A 60 9.19 19.78 -2.68
CA SER A 60 8.80 18.38 -2.84
C SER A 60 9.22 17.54 -1.62
N ASN A 61 10.45 17.73 -1.13
CA ASN A 61 10.97 17.04 0.04
C ASN A 61 10.18 17.39 1.33
N LEU A 62 9.90 18.67 1.54
CA LEU A 62 9.12 19.14 2.71
C LEU A 62 7.69 18.58 2.67
N LEU A 63 7.04 18.63 1.50
CA LEU A 63 5.69 18.11 1.34
C LEU A 63 5.62 16.60 1.58
N TYR A 64 6.50 15.84 0.94
CA TYR A 64 6.60 14.39 1.15
C TYR A 64 6.85 14.03 2.62
N LYS A 65 7.80 14.73 3.26
CA LYS A 65 8.17 14.48 4.66
C LYS A 65 7.01 14.73 5.64
N ASN A 66 6.23 15.79 5.43
CA ASN A 66 5.20 16.22 6.38
C ASN A 66 3.82 15.63 6.11
N TYR A 67 3.51 15.24 4.86
CA TYR A 67 2.16 14.81 4.48
C TYR A 67 2.07 13.36 3.94
N GLY A 68 3.20 12.65 3.88
CA GLY A 68 3.22 11.28 3.39
C GLY A 68 3.46 11.16 1.88
N THR A 69 2.78 11.99 1.08
CA THR A 69 3.02 12.12 -0.37
C THR A 69 3.15 13.61 -0.73
N THR A 70 3.89 13.91 -1.82
CA THR A 70 3.99 15.29 -2.34
C THR A 70 2.61 15.80 -2.76
N MET A 71 1.78 14.94 -3.36
CA MET A 71 0.40 15.23 -3.74
C MET A 71 -0.46 15.71 -2.55
N ALA A 72 -0.42 14.97 -1.45
CA ALA A 72 -1.14 15.32 -0.23
C ALA A 72 -0.68 16.67 0.34
N GLY A 73 0.63 16.92 0.26
CA GLY A 73 1.19 18.20 0.68
C GLY A 73 0.80 19.37 -0.22
N LEU A 74 0.81 19.20 -1.54
CA LEU A 74 0.37 20.22 -2.49
C LEU A 74 -1.08 20.63 -2.23
N ARG A 75 -1.96 19.66 -1.99
CA ARG A 75 -3.36 19.94 -1.62
C ARG A 75 -3.47 20.67 -0.27
N ALA A 76 -2.67 20.26 0.70
CA ALA A 76 -2.67 20.89 2.02
C ALA A 76 -2.28 22.39 1.95
N ILE A 77 -1.27 22.72 1.16
CA ILE A 77 -0.79 24.12 1.05
C ILE A 77 -1.58 24.98 0.06
N GLY A 78 -2.67 24.44 -0.52
CA GLY A 78 -3.67 25.21 -1.27
C GLY A 78 -3.59 25.12 -2.79
N TYR A 79 -2.74 24.25 -3.36
CA TYR A 79 -2.80 23.98 -4.80
C TYR A 79 -4.06 23.16 -5.14
N ASP A 80 -4.78 23.62 -6.16
CA ASP A 80 -5.97 22.92 -6.68
C ASP A 80 -5.66 22.31 -8.04
N PHE A 81 -5.89 20.99 -8.18
CA PHE A 81 -5.65 20.23 -9.38
C PHE A 81 -6.53 18.97 -9.40
N ASP A 82 -6.77 18.46 -10.59
CA ASP A 82 -7.48 17.21 -10.79
C ASP A 82 -6.57 16.01 -10.45
N TYR A 83 -7.09 15.04 -9.67
CA TYR A 83 -6.31 13.89 -9.22
C TYR A 83 -6.05 12.89 -10.33
N ASP A 84 -6.98 12.71 -11.26
CA ASP A 84 -6.82 11.81 -12.40
C ASP A 84 -5.79 12.38 -13.38
N GLU A 85 -5.80 13.72 -13.61
CA GLU A 85 -4.76 14.40 -14.39
C GLU A 85 -3.38 14.24 -13.73
N TYR A 86 -3.29 14.43 -12.41
CA TYR A 86 -2.03 14.27 -11.69
C TYR A 86 -1.48 12.84 -11.84
N HIS A 87 -2.28 11.82 -11.56
CA HIS A 87 -1.85 10.43 -11.66
C HIS A 87 -1.50 10.04 -13.10
N SER A 88 -2.30 10.45 -14.08
CA SER A 88 -2.01 10.23 -15.49
C SER A 88 -0.69 10.87 -15.95
N PHE A 89 -0.37 12.07 -15.46
CA PHE A 89 0.89 12.73 -15.74
C PHE A 89 2.06 12.03 -15.06
N VAL A 90 1.93 11.70 -13.77
CA VAL A 90 3.01 11.15 -12.96
C VAL A 90 3.26 9.68 -13.28
N HIS A 91 2.22 8.85 -13.25
CA HIS A 91 2.35 7.40 -13.45
C HIS A 91 2.26 7.01 -14.93
N GLY A 92 1.52 7.76 -15.76
CA GLY A 92 1.40 7.48 -17.20
C GLY A 92 2.72 7.55 -17.98
N ARG A 93 3.72 8.27 -17.44
CA ARG A 93 5.06 8.45 -18.07
C ARG A 93 6.10 7.47 -17.54
N LEU A 94 5.75 6.53 -16.66
CA LEU A 94 6.68 5.57 -16.09
C LEU A 94 7.07 4.49 -17.08
N HIS A 95 8.36 4.08 -17.01
CA HIS A 95 8.96 3.04 -17.83
C HIS A 95 8.65 1.65 -17.25
N TYR A 96 7.38 1.20 -17.36
CA TYR A 96 6.94 -0.09 -16.86
C TYR A 96 7.61 -1.29 -17.51
N GLU A 97 8.28 -1.12 -18.65
CA GLU A 97 9.15 -2.13 -19.28
C GLU A 97 10.35 -2.53 -18.41
N ASN A 98 10.69 -1.72 -17.41
CA ASN A 98 11.71 -2.06 -16.42
C ASN A 98 11.23 -3.12 -15.41
N LEU A 99 9.91 -3.23 -15.19
CA LEU A 99 9.33 -4.30 -14.40
C LEU A 99 9.27 -5.57 -15.26
N LYS A 100 9.77 -6.66 -14.72
CA LYS A 100 9.81 -7.96 -15.39
C LYS A 100 9.02 -8.98 -14.57
N PRO A 101 8.41 -9.98 -15.21
CA PRO A 101 7.78 -11.08 -14.50
C PRO A 101 8.73 -11.72 -13.49
N ASP A 102 8.23 -11.94 -12.28
CA ASP A 102 8.96 -12.53 -11.17
C ASP A 102 8.36 -13.87 -10.75
N PRO A 103 8.73 -14.96 -11.43
CA PRO A 103 8.18 -16.28 -11.14
C PRO A 103 8.60 -16.81 -9.77
N VAL A 104 9.72 -16.34 -9.22
CA VAL A 104 10.19 -16.75 -7.89
C VAL A 104 9.28 -16.15 -6.82
N LEU A 105 9.05 -14.83 -6.87
CA LEU A 105 8.13 -14.17 -5.96
C LEU A 105 6.69 -14.69 -6.15
N ARG A 106 6.26 -14.91 -7.39
CA ARG A 106 4.94 -15.48 -7.67
C ARG A 106 4.75 -16.84 -6.97
N ASN A 107 5.69 -17.77 -7.14
CA ASN A 107 5.62 -19.08 -6.51
C ASN A 107 5.64 -18.98 -4.98
N LEU A 108 6.44 -18.06 -4.45
CA LEU A 108 6.48 -17.78 -3.02
C LEU A 108 5.11 -17.30 -2.50
N LEU A 109 4.49 -16.32 -3.17
CA LEU A 109 3.18 -15.80 -2.79
C LEU A 109 2.07 -16.86 -2.91
N LEU A 110 2.08 -17.67 -3.96
CA LEU A 110 1.10 -18.74 -4.16
C LEU A 110 1.24 -19.88 -3.13
N SER A 111 2.43 -20.09 -2.57
CA SER A 111 2.64 -21.08 -1.50
C SER A 111 2.11 -20.63 -0.13
N LEU A 112 1.66 -19.40 0.01
CA LEU A 112 1.14 -18.84 1.26
C LEU A 112 -0.39 -19.00 1.33
N PRO A 113 -0.94 -19.74 2.31
CA PRO A 113 -2.38 -20.02 2.41
C PRO A 113 -3.19 -18.87 3.03
N TYR A 114 -2.62 -17.68 3.11
CA TYR A 114 -3.22 -16.50 3.73
C TYR A 114 -3.94 -15.64 2.70
N ARG A 115 -4.92 -14.84 3.14
CA ARG A 115 -5.42 -13.71 2.38
C ARG A 115 -4.27 -12.75 2.07
N LYS A 116 -4.16 -12.26 0.85
CA LYS A 116 -3.13 -11.32 0.41
C LYS A 116 -3.78 -10.11 -0.24
N LEU A 117 -3.45 -8.92 0.24
CA LEU A 117 -3.98 -7.65 -0.25
C LEU A 117 -2.84 -6.68 -0.52
N ILE A 118 -3.03 -5.84 -1.53
CA ILE A 118 -2.16 -4.68 -1.78
C ILE A 118 -2.71 -3.46 -1.01
N PHE A 119 -1.81 -2.69 -0.41
CA PHE A 119 -2.11 -1.39 0.20
C PHE A 119 -1.08 -0.34 -0.22
N THR A 120 -1.39 0.43 -1.23
CA THR A 120 -0.50 1.43 -1.84
C THR A 120 -1.06 2.84 -1.77
N ASN A 121 -0.16 3.84 -1.75
CA ASN A 121 -0.52 5.25 -1.91
C ASN A 121 -0.72 5.67 -3.38
N SER A 122 -0.38 4.81 -4.33
CA SER A 122 -0.56 5.07 -5.76
C SER A 122 -2.01 4.84 -6.21
N ASP A 123 -2.34 5.30 -7.42
CA ASP A 123 -3.64 5.08 -8.04
C ASP A 123 -3.81 3.63 -8.53
N LYS A 124 -5.07 3.28 -8.79
CA LYS A 124 -5.44 1.93 -9.22
C LYS A 124 -4.80 1.54 -10.56
N VAL A 125 -4.69 2.48 -11.50
CA VAL A 125 -4.13 2.22 -12.83
C VAL A 125 -2.67 1.82 -12.73
N HIS A 126 -1.88 2.55 -11.93
CA HIS A 126 -0.49 2.21 -11.64
C HIS A 126 -0.38 0.82 -10.99
N ALA A 127 -1.16 0.58 -9.93
CA ALA A 127 -1.09 -0.68 -9.18
C ALA A 127 -1.38 -1.89 -10.05
N VAL A 128 -2.46 -1.85 -10.84
CA VAL A 128 -2.82 -2.93 -11.77
C VAL A 128 -1.74 -3.15 -12.81
N LYS A 129 -1.19 -2.07 -13.39
CA LYS A 129 -0.15 -2.16 -14.43
C LYS A 129 1.16 -2.73 -13.88
N ALA A 130 1.56 -2.31 -12.67
CA ALA A 130 2.76 -2.84 -12.02
C ALA A 130 2.61 -4.34 -11.72
N LEU A 131 1.51 -4.76 -11.10
CA LEU A 131 1.22 -6.18 -10.83
C LEU A 131 1.22 -7.02 -12.09
N SER A 132 0.58 -6.55 -13.17
CA SER A 132 0.56 -7.26 -14.45
C SER A 132 1.96 -7.41 -15.06
N ARG A 133 2.80 -6.38 -14.96
CA ARG A 133 4.19 -6.46 -15.43
C ARG A 133 5.04 -7.44 -14.63
N LEU A 134 4.77 -7.57 -13.34
CA LEU A 134 5.42 -8.53 -12.46
C LEU A 134 4.85 -9.95 -12.59
N GLY A 135 3.69 -10.12 -13.25
CA GLY A 135 2.97 -11.39 -13.34
C GLY A 135 2.40 -11.83 -11.99
N LEU A 136 1.93 -10.88 -11.17
CA LEU A 136 1.47 -11.10 -9.80
C LEU A 136 -0.02 -10.75 -9.60
N GLU A 137 -0.76 -10.41 -10.65
CA GLU A 137 -2.13 -9.91 -10.59
C GLU A 137 -3.12 -10.86 -9.90
N ASP A 138 -2.92 -12.16 -10.04
CA ASP A 138 -3.75 -13.21 -9.44
C ASP A 138 -3.24 -13.73 -8.08
N CYS A 139 -2.14 -13.15 -7.58
CA CYS A 139 -1.62 -13.48 -6.25
C CYS A 139 -2.35 -12.77 -5.11
N PHE A 140 -3.15 -11.74 -5.43
CA PHE A 140 -3.80 -10.87 -4.45
C PHE A 140 -5.32 -10.87 -4.59
N GLU A 141 -6.02 -10.87 -3.46
CA GLU A 141 -7.49 -10.82 -3.38
C GLU A 141 -8.04 -9.45 -3.80
N GLY A 142 -7.27 -8.38 -3.56
CA GLY A 142 -7.69 -7.02 -3.87
C GLY A 142 -6.60 -5.97 -3.67
N ILE A 143 -6.94 -4.74 -4.07
CA ILE A 143 -6.05 -3.58 -4.01
C ILE A 143 -6.75 -2.45 -3.25
N ILE A 144 -6.11 -1.98 -2.17
CA ILE A 144 -6.46 -0.75 -1.48
C ILE A 144 -5.48 0.31 -1.98
N CYS A 145 -5.98 1.26 -2.74
CA CYS A 145 -5.20 2.28 -3.45
C CYS A 145 -5.73 3.69 -3.14
N PHE A 146 -5.21 4.70 -3.82
CA PHE A 146 -5.62 6.09 -3.63
C PHE A 146 -7.15 6.26 -3.72
N GLU A 147 -7.80 5.74 -4.77
CA GLU A 147 -9.24 5.90 -4.99
C GLU A 147 -10.08 5.16 -3.95
N THR A 148 -9.55 4.07 -3.38
CA THR A 148 -10.22 3.33 -2.30
C THR A 148 -10.37 4.18 -1.05
N LEU A 149 -9.32 4.94 -0.69
CA LEU A 149 -9.30 5.78 0.50
C LEU A 149 -9.89 7.17 0.27
N ASN A 150 -9.81 7.70 -0.96
CA ASN A 150 -10.17 9.05 -1.33
C ASN A 150 -11.36 9.06 -2.31
N ARG A 151 -12.47 8.38 -1.93
CA ARG A 151 -13.67 8.37 -2.77
C ARG A 151 -14.13 9.81 -3.00
N ILE A 152 -13.94 10.30 -4.20
CA ILE A 152 -14.52 11.57 -4.62
C ILE A 152 -16.01 11.30 -4.76
N HIS A 153 -16.83 11.83 -3.85
CA HIS A 153 -18.25 11.93 -4.08
C HIS A 153 -18.45 12.83 -5.30
N LYS A 154 -18.60 12.25 -6.47
CA LYS A 154 -19.24 12.95 -7.57
C LYS A 154 -20.64 13.25 -7.04
N ASN A 155 -20.90 14.52 -6.70
CA ASN A 155 -22.22 15.00 -6.30
C ASN A 155 -23.22 14.68 -7.40
N THR A 156 -23.82 13.52 -7.36
CA THR A 156 -25.15 13.27 -7.92
C THR A 156 -26.09 13.42 -6.74
N VAL A 157 -26.81 14.55 -6.75
CA VAL A 157 -28.00 14.73 -5.94
C VAL A 157 -28.99 13.66 -6.39
N SER A 158 -29.16 12.63 -5.57
CA SER A 158 -30.39 11.85 -5.45
C SER A 158 -30.24 11.04 -4.16
N ASP A 159 -31.06 11.43 -3.18
CA ASP A 159 -31.49 10.54 -2.12
C ASP A 159 -32.07 9.29 -2.78
N ASP A 160 -31.49 8.14 -2.51
CA ASP A 160 -32.18 6.88 -2.33
C ASP A 160 -31.15 5.77 -2.05
N GLU A 161 -31.46 5.00 -1.06
CA GLU A 161 -30.75 3.81 -0.58
C GLU A 161 -30.78 2.71 -1.65
N ASP A 162 -29.74 1.86 -1.62
CA ASP A 162 -29.61 0.57 -2.32
C ASP A 162 -29.51 0.65 -3.86
N ASP A 163 -28.28 0.35 -4.38
CA ASP A 163 -28.10 -0.73 -5.33
C ASP A 163 -26.66 -0.79 -5.88
N ILE A 164 -26.13 -1.98 -5.83
CA ILE A 164 -24.91 -2.38 -6.54
C ILE A 164 -25.31 -2.53 -8.01
N GLU A 165 -24.85 -1.65 -8.89
CA GLU A 165 -24.97 -1.90 -10.32
C GLU A 165 -23.63 -1.83 -11.07
N PHE A 166 -23.49 -2.85 -11.89
CA PHE A 166 -22.37 -3.22 -12.75
C PHE A 166 -22.43 -2.43 -14.07
N VAL A 167 -21.30 -2.07 -14.57
CA VAL A 167 -20.85 -1.44 -15.82
C VAL A 167 -21.75 -1.52 -17.04
N GLY A 168 -21.89 -0.40 -17.75
CA GLY A 168 -22.14 -0.39 -19.20
C GLY A 168 -22.56 0.95 -19.79
N GLY A 169 -21.64 1.61 -20.50
CA GLY A 169 -22.00 2.30 -21.75
C GLY A 169 -22.32 3.79 -21.77
N SER A 170 -21.36 4.53 -22.35
CA SER A 170 -21.49 5.60 -23.39
C SER A 170 -22.13 6.97 -23.10
N ASN A 171 -21.27 7.98 -23.32
CA ASN A 171 -21.50 9.32 -23.92
C ASN A 171 -22.69 10.18 -23.51
N THR A 172 -22.40 11.34 -22.88
CA THR A 172 -22.86 12.64 -23.41
C THR A 172 -22.14 13.83 -22.75
N THR A 173 -21.63 14.68 -23.61
CA THR A 173 -21.36 16.14 -23.62
C THR A 173 -21.40 16.95 -22.32
N ASN A 174 -20.25 17.59 -22.04
CA ASN A 174 -19.96 18.64 -21.06
C ASN A 174 -20.82 19.92 -21.23
N PRO A 175 -21.16 20.59 -20.13
CA PRO A 175 -21.23 22.04 -20.11
C PRO A 175 -20.00 22.62 -19.43
N THR A 176 -19.27 23.40 -20.17
CA THR A 176 -18.16 24.27 -19.77
C THR A 176 -18.53 25.15 -18.56
N ARG A 177 -18.05 24.78 -17.37
CA ARG A 177 -18.10 25.63 -16.19
C ARG A 177 -16.88 26.55 -16.22
N LYS A 178 -17.11 27.85 -16.46
CA LYS A 178 -16.08 28.90 -16.33
C LYS A 178 -15.48 28.82 -14.93
N LYS A 179 -14.18 28.51 -14.86
CA LYS A 179 -13.36 28.64 -13.63
C LYS A 179 -13.17 30.13 -13.36
N GLU A 180 -13.87 30.66 -12.35
CA GLU A 180 -13.42 31.87 -11.69
C GLU A 180 -12.13 31.53 -10.94
N ALA A 181 -11.05 32.19 -11.30
CA ALA A 181 -9.75 32.07 -10.62
C ALA A 181 -9.89 32.64 -9.20
N ARG A 182 -10.16 31.76 -8.22
CA ARG A 182 -9.91 32.06 -6.83
C ARG A 182 -8.40 31.97 -6.62
N THR A 183 -7.74 33.10 -6.53
CA THR A 183 -6.38 33.23 -5.99
C THR A 183 -6.46 32.88 -4.50
N SER A 184 -6.51 31.58 -4.18
CA SER A 184 -6.24 31.11 -2.84
C SER A 184 -4.75 31.30 -2.60
N GLN A 185 -4.41 32.12 -1.60
CA GLN A 185 -3.04 32.35 -1.19
C GLN A 185 -2.48 31.00 -0.72
N THR A 186 -1.48 30.47 -1.45
CA THR A 186 -0.81 29.23 -1.08
C THR A 186 0.01 29.43 0.19
N PHE A 187 0.00 28.44 1.10
CA PHE A 187 0.79 28.46 2.32
C PHE A 187 2.27 28.25 1.97
N ASP A 188 3.13 29.20 2.39
CA ASP A 188 4.58 29.12 2.19
C ASP A 188 5.24 28.22 3.25
N ILE A 189 5.28 26.93 2.95
CA ILE A 189 5.87 25.91 3.84
C ILE A 189 7.40 26.06 3.94
N ILE A 190 8.08 26.57 2.91
CA ILE A 190 9.54 26.76 2.91
C ILE A 190 9.91 27.85 3.92
N THR A 191 9.25 29.00 3.84
CA THR A 191 9.45 30.09 4.80
C THR A 191 9.06 29.67 6.22
N HIS A 192 7.98 28.88 6.37
CA HIS A 192 7.54 28.37 7.67
C HIS A 192 8.67 27.57 8.37
N PHE A 193 9.34 26.65 7.66
CA PHE A 193 10.43 25.85 8.24
C PHE A 193 11.75 26.62 8.36
N SER A 194 11.96 27.66 7.55
CA SER A 194 13.16 28.49 7.62
C SER A 194 13.15 29.47 8.81
N GLN A 195 11.96 29.94 9.25
CA GLN A 195 11.83 30.97 10.28
C GLN A 195 11.67 30.44 11.70
N SER A 196 11.75 29.10 11.92
CA SER A 196 11.65 28.46 13.25
C SER A 196 10.51 29.00 14.11
N ASN A 197 9.31 29.18 13.54
CA ASN A 197 8.16 29.67 14.29
C ASN A 197 7.39 28.47 14.88
N PRO A 198 7.58 28.12 16.18
CA PRO A 198 7.05 26.88 16.75
C PRO A 198 5.53 26.84 16.91
N ASN A 199 4.86 27.99 16.72
CA ASN A 199 3.42 28.14 16.98
C ASN A 199 2.52 28.05 15.73
N THR A 200 3.10 27.91 14.53
CA THR A 200 2.29 27.84 13.31
C THR A 200 1.97 26.38 13.00
N VAL A 201 0.69 26.02 13.08
CA VAL A 201 0.20 24.69 12.74
C VAL A 201 0.17 24.52 11.22
N LEU A 202 0.75 23.42 10.71
CA LEU A 202 0.70 23.11 9.29
C LEU A 202 -0.76 22.89 8.82
N PRO A 203 -1.12 23.37 7.61
CA PRO A 203 -2.43 23.11 7.04
C PRO A 203 -2.72 21.62 6.95
N LYS A 204 -3.97 21.22 7.15
CA LYS A 204 -4.38 19.82 7.02
C LYS A 204 -4.55 19.45 5.54
N THR A 205 -4.13 18.25 5.17
CA THR A 205 -4.42 17.69 3.85
C THR A 205 -5.81 17.08 3.80
N PRO A 206 -6.55 17.26 2.68
CA PRO A 206 -7.78 16.51 2.44
C PRO A 206 -7.53 15.07 1.98
N ILE A 207 -6.27 14.72 1.62
CA ILE A 207 -5.91 13.42 1.09
C ILE A 207 -5.58 12.44 2.21
N ILE A 208 -6.21 11.27 2.17
CA ILE A 208 -5.98 10.15 3.09
C ILE A 208 -4.93 9.24 2.47
N CYS A 209 -3.74 9.13 3.09
CA CYS A 209 -2.63 8.31 2.61
C CYS A 209 -1.73 7.86 3.76
N LYS A 210 -0.94 6.80 3.57
CA LYS A 210 0.15 6.41 4.47
C LYS A 210 1.17 7.57 4.54
N PRO A 211 1.78 7.88 5.69
CA PRO A 211 1.81 7.16 6.97
C PRO A 211 0.74 7.57 7.99
N SER A 212 -0.38 8.17 7.56
CA SER A 212 -1.46 8.49 8.50
C SER A 212 -2.03 7.23 9.13
N GLU A 213 -2.11 7.19 10.47
CA GLU A 213 -2.76 6.09 11.20
C GLU A 213 -4.21 5.94 10.74
N HIS A 214 -4.91 7.05 10.52
CA HIS A 214 -6.27 7.04 9.99
C HIS A 214 -6.38 6.35 8.62
N ALA A 215 -5.38 6.52 7.73
CA ALA A 215 -5.36 5.82 6.44
C ALA A 215 -5.23 4.30 6.62
N ILE A 216 -4.39 3.87 7.57
CA ILE A 216 -4.20 2.44 7.88
C ILE A 216 -5.46 1.86 8.53
N GLU A 217 -6.05 2.54 9.51
CA GLU A 217 -7.30 2.13 10.16
C GLU A 217 -8.45 2.01 9.15
N LEU A 218 -8.57 2.98 8.23
CA LEU A 218 -9.58 2.96 7.18
C LEU A 218 -9.37 1.77 6.23
N ALA A 219 -8.12 1.51 5.82
CA ALA A 219 -7.78 0.35 4.99
C ALA A 219 -8.15 -0.97 5.66
N LEU A 220 -7.81 -1.12 6.95
CA LEU A 220 -8.18 -2.31 7.74
C LEU A 220 -9.70 -2.48 7.85
N LYS A 221 -10.43 -1.39 8.06
CA LYS A 221 -11.89 -1.40 8.13
C LYS A 221 -12.52 -1.81 6.79
N ILE A 222 -12.08 -1.23 5.67
CA ILE A 222 -12.58 -1.56 4.32
C ILE A 222 -12.35 -3.04 4.00
N ALA A 223 -11.19 -3.58 4.34
CA ALA A 223 -10.84 -4.98 4.07
C ALA A 223 -11.32 -5.96 5.16
N ASN A 224 -11.99 -5.47 6.21
CA ASN A 224 -12.42 -6.25 7.37
C ASN A 224 -11.26 -7.07 7.98
N LEU A 225 -10.17 -6.38 8.33
CA LEU A 225 -8.95 -6.98 8.87
C LEU A 225 -8.77 -6.67 10.35
N ASN A 226 -8.33 -7.69 11.11
CA ASN A 226 -7.87 -7.50 12.48
C ASN A 226 -6.38 -7.10 12.47
N PRO A 227 -6.01 -5.91 12.99
CA PRO A 227 -4.61 -5.46 12.99
C PRO A 227 -3.66 -6.45 13.69
N GLN A 228 -4.09 -7.07 14.81
CA GLN A 228 -3.27 -8.02 15.56
C GLN A 228 -3.06 -9.38 14.84
N ARG A 229 -3.78 -9.61 13.75
CA ARG A 229 -3.69 -10.82 12.92
C ARG A 229 -3.31 -10.49 11.48
N THR A 230 -2.79 -9.29 11.23
CA THR A 230 -2.35 -8.82 9.92
C THR A 230 -0.86 -8.54 9.95
N LEU A 231 -0.13 -9.09 8.99
CA LEU A 231 1.29 -8.84 8.78
C LEU A 231 1.46 -7.86 7.61
N PHE A 232 2.08 -6.72 7.87
CA PHE A 232 2.23 -5.62 6.92
C PHE A 232 3.65 -5.51 6.40
N PHE A 233 3.82 -5.64 5.09
CA PHE A 233 5.08 -5.56 4.36
C PHE A 233 5.22 -4.18 3.72
N GLU A 234 6.34 -3.48 3.99
CA GLU A 234 6.50 -2.08 3.62
C GLU A 234 7.99 -1.69 3.59
N ASP A 235 8.40 -0.85 2.66
CA ASP A 235 9.77 -0.32 2.54
C ASP A 235 10.00 0.95 3.37
N SER A 236 8.93 1.73 3.59
CA SER A 236 8.98 3.02 4.29
C SER A 236 8.97 2.85 5.81
N VAL A 237 10.05 3.31 6.44
CA VAL A 237 10.16 3.35 7.91
C VAL A 237 8.99 4.06 8.58
N ARG A 238 8.48 5.14 7.98
CA ARG A 238 7.36 5.92 8.53
C ARG A 238 6.06 5.13 8.49
N ASN A 239 5.82 4.40 7.41
CA ASN A 239 4.63 3.57 7.26
C ASN A 239 4.68 2.37 8.21
N ILE A 240 5.86 1.73 8.37
CA ILE A 240 6.11 0.68 9.36
C ILE A 240 5.78 1.16 10.77
N GLN A 241 6.28 2.34 11.16
CA GLN A 241 6.04 2.89 12.50
C GLN A 241 4.57 3.23 12.72
N ALA A 242 3.88 3.75 11.70
CA ALA A 242 2.45 4.03 11.76
C ALA A 242 1.63 2.72 11.86
N GLY A 243 1.95 1.71 11.04
CA GLY A 243 1.33 0.39 11.11
C GLY A 243 1.49 -0.25 12.50
N LYS A 244 2.68 -0.13 13.09
CA LYS A 244 2.93 -0.64 14.44
C LYS A 244 2.10 0.06 15.51
N ARG A 245 1.87 1.39 15.40
CA ARG A 245 1.00 2.12 16.34
C ARG A 245 -0.46 1.72 16.22
N VAL A 246 -0.91 1.36 15.04
CA VAL A 246 -2.27 0.84 14.80
C VAL A 246 -2.43 -0.61 15.28
N GLY A 247 -1.33 -1.29 15.59
CA GLY A 247 -1.33 -2.67 16.14
C GLY A 247 -1.02 -3.75 15.12
N LEU A 248 -0.58 -3.40 13.91
CA LEU A 248 -0.10 -4.36 12.91
C LEU A 248 1.18 -5.05 13.33
N HIS A 249 1.37 -6.30 12.90
CA HIS A 249 2.69 -6.89 12.76
C HIS A 249 3.36 -6.33 11.50
N THR A 250 4.67 -6.11 11.54
CA THR A 250 5.35 -5.31 10.52
C THR A 250 6.62 -5.96 10.03
N VAL A 251 6.81 -5.92 8.72
CA VAL A 251 7.99 -6.42 8.00
C VAL A 251 8.57 -5.29 7.17
N LEU A 252 9.75 -4.81 7.54
CA LEU A 252 10.48 -3.83 6.75
C LEU A 252 11.19 -4.53 5.58
N VAL A 253 10.88 -4.13 4.35
CA VAL A 253 11.48 -4.65 3.13
C VAL A 253 12.55 -3.69 2.60
N GLY A 254 13.60 -4.22 1.95
CA GLY A 254 14.70 -3.44 1.38
C GLY A 254 15.82 -3.11 2.36
N LYS A 255 15.79 -3.66 3.59
CA LYS A 255 16.84 -3.50 4.61
C LYS A 255 17.03 -4.77 5.41
N SER A 256 18.29 -5.14 5.65
CA SER A 256 18.64 -6.32 6.47
C SER A 256 18.56 -6.07 7.97
N GLN A 257 18.63 -4.80 8.41
CA GLN A 257 18.63 -4.45 9.82
C GLN A 257 17.25 -4.02 10.31
N ARG A 258 16.82 -4.59 11.45
CA ARG A 258 15.58 -4.20 12.12
C ARG A 258 15.70 -2.78 12.68
N ILE A 259 14.64 -2.05 12.57
CA ILE A 259 14.48 -0.71 13.16
C ILE A 259 13.38 -0.74 14.22
N LYS A 260 13.30 0.33 15.03
CA LYS A 260 12.19 0.49 15.97
C LYS A 260 10.86 0.54 15.21
N GLY A 261 9.95 -0.36 15.54
CA GLY A 261 8.63 -0.49 14.92
C GLY A 261 8.54 -1.60 13.88
N ALA A 262 9.65 -2.26 13.49
CA ALA A 262 9.64 -3.43 12.65
C ALA A 262 9.79 -4.72 13.46
N ASP A 263 8.87 -5.67 13.30
CA ASP A 263 8.99 -7.00 13.92
C ASP A 263 10.01 -7.85 13.15
N TYR A 264 10.05 -7.69 11.81
CA TYR A 264 11.00 -8.36 10.92
C TYR A 264 11.62 -7.34 9.95
N ALA A 265 12.77 -7.70 9.37
CA ALA A 265 13.39 -6.93 8.30
C ALA A 265 13.96 -7.89 7.25
N LEU A 266 13.74 -7.57 5.98
CA LEU A 266 14.16 -8.35 4.82
C LEU A 266 14.97 -7.46 3.89
N GLU A 267 16.09 -7.93 3.41
CA GLU A 267 16.84 -7.25 2.35
C GLU A 267 16.04 -7.24 1.03
N SER A 268 15.29 -8.32 0.78
CA SER A 268 14.41 -8.49 -0.37
C SER A 268 13.18 -9.28 0.04
N ILE A 269 12.04 -9.03 -0.61
CA ILE A 269 10.82 -9.82 -0.41
C ILE A 269 11.04 -11.31 -0.71
N HIS A 270 12.02 -11.67 -1.54
CA HIS A 270 12.40 -13.05 -1.83
C HIS A 270 12.96 -13.81 -0.62
N ASN A 271 13.46 -13.08 0.40
CA ASN A 271 13.96 -13.69 1.64
C ASN A 271 12.84 -13.99 2.66
N LEU A 272 11.57 -13.85 2.27
CA LEU A 272 10.44 -13.98 3.17
C LEU A 272 10.41 -15.33 3.90
N ARG A 273 10.69 -16.44 3.20
CA ARG A 273 10.66 -17.78 3.78
C ARG A 273 11.71 -17.98 4.85
N GLU A 274 12.88 -17.37 4.69
CA GLU A 274 13.98 -17.44 5.65
C GLU A 274 13.72 -16.58 6.89
N ALA A 275 13.13 -15.41 6.69
CA ALA A 275 12.98 -14.43 7.76
C ALA A 275 11.69 -14.57 8.58
N VAL A 276 10.63 -15.17 8.00
CA VAL A 276 9.35 -15.39 8.66
C VAL A 276 8.88 -16.84 8.40
N PRO A 277 9.64 -17.85 8.84
CA PRO A 277 9.34 -19.26 8.56
C PRO A 277 8.00 -19.72 9.12
N GLU A 278 7.51 -19.09 10.17
CA GLU A 278 6.21 -19.39 10.77
C GLU A 278 5.01 -19.25 9.81
N LEU A 279 5.18 -18.57 8.68
CA LEU A 279 4.13 -18.49 7.65
C LEU A 279 3.88 -19.83 6.95
N TRP A 280 4.79 -20.82 7.11
CA TRP A 280 4.70 -22.17 6.52
C TRP A 280 4.63 -23.29 7.58
N GLU A 281 4.68 -22.97 8.88
CA GLU A 281 4.71 -24.00 9.94
C GLU A 281 3.42 -24.82 10.04
N ASP A 282 2.29 -24.26 9.65
CA ASP A 282 1.01 -24.98 9.69
C ASP A 282 0.92 -26.08 8.62
N ASP A 283 1.61 -25.93 7.46
CA ASP A 283 1.70 -26.95 6.42
C ASP A 283 2.56 -28.14 6.89
N ILE A 284 3.64 -27.90 7.64
CA ILE A 284 4.54 -28.95 8.14
C ILE A 284 3.83 -29.85 9.17
N LYS A 285 2.91 -29.29 9.97
CA LYS A 285 2.14 -30.07 10.96
C LYS A 285 1.08 -30.96 10.33
N SER A 286 0.55 -30.60 9.15
CA SER A 286 -0.42 -31.41 8.41
C SER A 286 0.23 -32.59 7.68
N GLU A 287 1.51 -32.48 7.27
CA GLU A 287 2.23 -33.56 6.61
C GLU A 287 2.76 -34.64 7.58
N VAL A 288 2.88 -34.33 8.88
CA VAL A 288 3.42 -35.28 9.89
C VAL A 288 2.33 -36.17 10.52
N ALA A 289 1.07 -35.97 10.21
CA ALA A 289 -0.02 -36.81 10.68
C ALA A 289 -0.30 -38.02 9.77
N TYR A 290 0.72 -38.79 9.37
CA TYR A 290 0.48 -40.14 8.89
C TYR A 290 0.31 -41.06 10.12
N PRO A 291 -0.81 -41.77 10.30
CA PRO A 291 -0.93 -42.76 11.32
C PRO A 291 0.04 -43.91 10.99
N GLY A 292 0.92 -44.16 11.96
CA GLY A 292 1.95 -45.16 11.87
C GLY A 292 1.40 -46.53 11.45
N ASN A 293 2.23 -47.24 10.74
CA ASN A 293 2.14 -48.61 10.23
C ASN A 293 1.33 -49.52 11.16
N LEU A 294 0.20 -49.97 10.67
CA LEU A 294 -0.40 -51.24 11.15
C LEU A 294 0.55 -52.38 10.79
N ALA A 295 1.24 -52.88 11.79
CA ALA A 295 1.98 -54.11 11.67
C ALA A 295 0.97 -55.26 11.41
N VAL A 296 1.01 -55.82 10.21
CA VAL A 296 0.30 -57.07 9.89
C VAL A 296 1.14 -58.23 10.43
N GLU A 297 0.73 -58.77 11.59
CA GLU A 297 1.23 -60.06 12.03
C GLU A 297 0.72 -61.17 11.10
N THR A 298 1.61 -61.71 10.28
CA THR A 298 1.36 -62.99 9.58
C THR A 298 1.70 -64.12 10.51
N SER A 299 0.66 -64.78 11.04
CA SER A 299 0.80 -66.07 11.73
C SER A 299 1.12 -67.16 10.70
N VAL A 300 2.32 -67.70 10.77
CA VAL A 300 2.68 -68.95 10.05
C VAL A 300 2.33 -70.13 10.98
N THR A 301 1.30 -70.89 10.63
CA THR A 301 1.02 -72.22 11.20
C THR A 301 1.79 -73.25 10.42
N ALA A 302 2.54 -74.06 11.13
CA ALA A 302 3.26 -75.27 10.67
C ALA A 302 2.29 -76.42 10.35
#